data_52da7f68dd85464426f3a8c052a9dbda
#
_entry.id   52da7f68dd85464426f3a8c052a9dbda
#
_cell.length_a   1.000
_cell.length_b   1.000
_cell.length_c   1.000
_cell.angle_alpha   90.00
_cell.angle_beta   90.00
_cell.angle_gamma   90.00
#
_symmetry.space_group_name_H-M   'P 1'
#
loop_
_entity.id
_entity.type
_entity.pdbx_description
1 polymer ?
#
loop_
_entity_poly.entity_id
_entity_poly.type
_entity_poly.pdbx_seq_one_letter_code
_entity_poly.pdbx_strand_id
1 'polypeptide(L)'
;FHFALTDVAFFQTSLNIEVTPFCCTKVMSKLIRTYTQNHGLKDLHMELLGIQMEKEQQQTNWAESDLSQNQLKYAANDVLRLLEIFERLQKMIISRNRLPGGKSISELNETAQSMLPGMVELLVHGYGDLDRGWQTSLFSH
;
A
#
# COMPACT_ATOMS: atom_id res chain seq x y z
N PHE A 1 3.37 2.53 3.03
CA PHE A 1 2.03 1.97 3.35
C PHE A 1 1.55 1.00 2.27
N HIS A 2 0.80 0.00 2.70
CA HIS A 2 0.02 -0.82 1.79
C HIS A 2 -1.44 -0.37 1.90
N PHE A 3 -2.00 0.17 0.83
CA PHE A 3 -3.27 0.89 0.79
C PHE A 3 -3.25 2.16 1.68
N ALA A 4 -2.41 3.10 1.29
CA ALA A 4 -2.10 4.30 2.08
C ALA A 4 -3.30 5.21 2.35
N LEU A 5 -4.31 5.26 1.49
CA LEU A 5 -5.45 6.19 1.63
C LEU A 5 -6.14 6.06 2.98
N THR A 6 -6.46 4.83 3.40
CA THR A 6 -7.14 4.57 4.67
C THR A 6 -6.26 4.93 5.86
N ASP A 7 -5.01 4.47 5.86
CA ASP A 7 -4.10 4.66 6.99
C ASP A 7 -3.73 6.13 7.18
N VAL A 8 -3.40 6.83 6.09
CA VAL A 8 -3.02 8.24 6.16
C VAL A 8 -4.20 9.11 6.57
N ALA A 9 -5.40 8.84 6.04
CA ALA A 9 -6.61 9.55 6.45
C ALA A 9 -6.92 9.32 7.94
N PHE A 10 -6.76 8.09 8.42
CA PHE A 10 -6.95 7.76 9.84
C PHE A 10 -5.99 8.56 10.74
N PHE A 11 -4.71 8.62 10.40
CA PHE A 11 -3.73 9.41 11.17
C PHE A 11 -4.14 10.88 11.23
N GLN A 12 -4.60 11.44 10.12
CA GLN A 12 -4.99 12.84 10.06
C GLN A 12 -6.26 13.13 10.84
N THR A 13 -7.30 12.29 10.71
CA THR A 13 -8.61 12.52 11.35
C THR A 13 -8.62 12.15 12.82
N SER A 14 -8.00 11.04 13.20
CA SER A 14 -8.08 10.48 14.56
C SER A 14 -6.95 10.93 15.46
N LEU A 15 -5.77 11.17 14.92
CA LEU A 15 -4.58 11.54 15.70
C LEU A 15 -4.08 12.94 15.40
N ASN A 16 -4.69 13.64 14.45
CA ASN A 16 -4.27 14.97 13.99
C ASN A 16 -2.79 15.00 13.57
N ILE A 17 -2.34 13.90 12.94
CA ILE A 17 -0.99 13.74 12.43
C ILE A 17 -1.03 13.78 10.91
N GLU A 18 -0.30 14.71 10.31
CA GLU A 18 -0.11 14.76 8.87
C GLU A 18 1.07 13.87 8.48
N VAL A 19 0.80 12.86 7.65
CA VAL A 19 1.83 11.93 7.15
C VAL A 19 2.21 12.35 5.74
N THR A 20 3.43 12.84 5.58
CA THR A 20 3.96 13.25 4.28
C THR A 20 5.49 13.29 4.33
N PRO A 21 6.22 12.92 3.26
CA PRO A 21 5.72 12.17 2.10
C PRO A 21 5.40 10.71 2.43
N PHE A 22 4.60 10.07 1.60
CA PHE A 22 4.31 8.64 1.74
C PHE A 22 4.20 7.96 0.37
N CYS A 23 4.30 6.63 0.36
CA CYS A 23 4.16 5.82 -0.84
C CYS A 23 3.22 4.64 -0.58
N CYS A 24 2.42 4.28 -1.58
CA CYS A 24 1.48 3.17 -1.50
C CYS A 24 1.97 1.98 -2.33
N THR A 25 2.32 0.89 -1.67
CA THR A 25 2.79 -0.34 -2.33
C THR A 25 1.67 -1.06 -3.07
N LYS A 26 0.42 -0.89 -2.66
CA LYS A 26 -0.72 -1.47 -3.39
C LYS A 26 -0.88 -0.84 -4.77
N VAL A 27 -0.72 0.47 -4.88
CA VAL A 27 -0.73 1.18 -6.16
C VAL A 27 0.42 0.68 -7.06
N MET A 28 1.62 0.56 -6.51
CA MET A 28 2.78 0.00 -7.22
C MET A 28 2.48 -1.41 -7.75
N SER A 29 1.90 -2.26 -6.91
CA SER A 29 1.52 -3.62 -7.30
C SER A 29 0.53 -3.63 -8.46
N LYS A 30 -0.50 -2.79 -8.42
CA LYS A 30 -1.50 -2.71 -9.48
C LYS A 30 -0.93 -2.22 -10.81
N LEU A 31 0.06 -1.34 -10.78
CA LEU A 31 0.73 -0.85 -11.98
C LEU A 31 1.61 -1.89 -12.63
N ILE A 32 2.35 -2.68 -11.85
CA ILE A 32 3.35 -3.62 -12.40
C ILE A 32 2.85 -5.06 -12.49
N ARG A 33 1.97 -5.50 -11.57
CA ARG A 33 1.44 -6.87 -11.54
C ARG A 33 0.09 -6.93 -12.24
N THR A 34 0.05 -6.57 -13.50
CA THR A 34 -1.18 -6.51 -14.31
C THR A 34 -1.76 -7.89 -14.66
N TYR A 35 -1.03 -8.95 -14.39
CA TYR A 35 -1.42 -10.35 -14.67
C TYR A 35 -2.35 -10.95 -13.60
N THR A 36 -2.63 -10.24 -12.52
CA THR A 36 -3.45 -10.73 -11.42
C THR A 36 -4.32 -9.59 -10.86
N GLN A 37 -5.41 -9.96 -10.18
CA GLN A 37 -6.24 -9.03 -9.41
C GLN A 37 -5.94 -9.10 -7.90
N ASN A 38 -5.00 -9.94 -7.49
CA ASN A 38 -4.65 -10.18 -6.09
C ASN A 38 -3.49 -9.28 -5.66
N HIS A 39 -3.81 -8.14 -5.10
CA HIS A 39 -2.87 -7.12 -4.66
C HIS A 39 -2.82 -6.93 -3.14
N GLY A 40 -3.41 -7.87 -2.40
CA GLY A 40 -3.37 -7.84 -0.95
C GLY A 40 -1.96 -8.09 -0.40
N LEU A 41 -1.73 -7.66 0.83
CA LEU A 41 -0.42 -7.82 1.47
C LEU A 41 -0.01 -9.29 1.57
N LYS A 42 -0.98 -10.17 1.85
CA LYS A 42 -0.77 -11.62 1.87
C LYS A 42 -0.26 -12.16 0.54
N ASP A 43 -0.87 -11.72 -0.56
CA ASP A 43 -0.50 -12.15 -1.91
C ASP A 43 0.90 -11.67 -2.28
N LEU A 44 1.26 -10.45 -1.92
CA LEU A 44 2.59 -9.90 -2.14
C LEU A 44 3.66 -10.63 -1.34
N HIS A 45 3.38 -10.98 -0.08
CA HIS A 45 4.31 -11.77 0.73
C HIS A 45 4.59 -13.12 0.08
N MET A 46 3.55 -13.80 -0.38
CA MET A 46 3.70 -15.11 -1.01
C MET A 46 4.44 -15.03 -2.33
N GLU A 47 4.07 -14.11 -3.21
CA GLU A 47 4.65 -14.04 -4.55
C GLU A 47 6.08 -13.47 -4.55
N LEU A 48 6.31 -12.39 -3.80
CA LEU A 48 7.59 -11.67 -3.87
C LEU A 48 8.63 -12.19 -2.88
N LEU A 49 8.19 -12.68 -1.73
CA LEU A 49 9.07 -13.13 -0.64
C LEU A 49 8.99 -14.62 -0.37
N GLY A 50 7.97 -15.32 -0.91
CA GLY A 50 7.74 -16.74 -0.62
C GLY A 50 7.30 -17.01 0.82
N ILE A 51 6.73 -16.03 1.50
CA ILE A 51 6.33 -16.09 2.91
C ILE A 51 4.82 -16.17 3.00
N GLN A 52 4.31 -17.16 3.75
CA GLN A 52 2.90 -17.25 4.11
C GLN A 52 2.65 -16.47 5.39
N MET A 53 1.73 -15.48 5.34
CA MET A 53 1.39 -14.69 6.52
C MET A 53 0.56 -15.54 7.50
N GLU A 54 0.92 -15.46 8.79
CA GLU A 54 0.20 -16.16 9.87
C GLU A 54 -1.10 -15.41 10.21
N LYS A 55 -2.23 -16.11 10.09
CA LYS A 55 -3.55 -15.53 10.36
C LYS A 55 -3.76 -15.17 11.83
N GLU A 56 -3.17 -15.92 12.75
CA GLU A 56 -3.35 -15.73 14.19
C GLU A 56 -2.89 -14.35 14.66
N GLN A 57 -1.80 -13.86 14.14
CA GLN A 57 -1.26 -12.55 14.48
C GLN A 57 -2.06 -11.40 13.88
N GLN A 58 -2.70 -11.62 12.74
CA GLN A 58 -3.58 -10.61 12.12
C GLN A 58 -4.85 -10.37 12.92
N GLN A 59 -5.31 -11.37 13.69
CA GLN A 59 -6.51 -11.30 14.53
C GLN A 59 -6.22 -10.89 15.97
N THR A 60 -4.94 -10.63 16.29
CA THR A 60 -4.54 -10.19 17.62
C THR A 60 -5.13 -8.82 17.97
N ASN A 61 -5.56 -8.66 19.21
CA ASN A 61 -6.07 -7.38 19.71
C ASN A 61 -4.92 -6.38 19.93
N TRP A 62 -4.69 -5.54 18.94
CA TRP A 62 -3.66 -4.50 18.99
C TRP A 62 -4.05 -3.29 19.85
N ALA A 63 -5.31 -3.23 20.33
CA ALA A 63 -5.80 -2.15 21.17
C ALA A 63 -5.46 -2.34 22.65
N GLU A 64 -4.96 -3.48 23.06
CA GLU A 64 -4.49 -3.72 24.43
C GLU A 64 -3.30 -2.84 24.76
N SER A 65 -3.29 -2.30 26.00
CA SER A 65 -2.24 -1.39 26.46
C SER A 65 -0.86 -2.05 26.59
N ASP A 66 -0.84 -3.37 26.85
CA ASP A 66 0.39 -4.15 27.00
C ASP A 66 0.52 -5.16 25.86
N LEU A 67 1.26 -4.80 24.82
CA LEU A 67 1.59 -5.71 23.74
C LEU A 67 2.63 -6.73 24.20
N SER A 68 2.38 -8.01 23.88
CA SER A 68 3.34 -9.08 24.18
C SER A 68 4.60 -8.92 23.34
N GLN A 69 5.71 -9.54 23.80
CA GLN A 69 6.97 -9.61 23.05
C GLN A 69 6.76 -10.18 21.64
N ASN A 70 5.91 -11.19 21.52
CA ASN A 70 5.59 -11.80 20.22
C ASN A 70 4.84 -10.84 19.29
N GLN A 71 3.92 -10.05 19.82
CA GLN A 71 3.20 -9.03 19.07
C GLN A 71 4.13 -7.93 18.55
N LEU A 72 5.04 -7.44 19.39
CA LEU A 72 6.04 -6.44 19.01
C LEU A 72 6.98 -6.98 17.94
N LYS A 73 7.46 -8.20 18.11
CA LYS A 73 8.33 -8.87 17.13
C LYS A 73 7.61 -9.06 15.79
N TYR A 74 6.35 -9.45 15.82
CA TYR A 74 5.53 -9.61 14.62
C TYR A 74 5.36 -8.28 13.89
N ALA A 75 5.03 -7.21 14.62
CA ALA A 75 4.86 -5.88 14.04
C ALA A 75 6.16 -5.36 13.42
N ALA A 76 7.30 -5.55 14.09
CA ALA A 76 8.61 -5.17 13.56
C ALA A 76 8.95 -5.93 12.27
N ASN A 77 8.70 -7.24 12.24
CA ASN A 77 8.92 -8.07 11.05
C ASN A 77 8.03 -7.63 9.89
N ASP A 78 6.79 -7.26 10.14
CA ASP A 78 5.87 -6.76 9.11
C ASP A 78 6.38 -5.47 8.46
N VAL A 79 6.92 -4.56 9.24
CA VAL A 79 7.51 -3.32 8.72
C VAL A 79 8.71 -3.63 7.82
N LEU A 80 9.61 -4.52 8.27
CA LEU A 80 10.79 -4.91 7.51
C LEU A 80 10.39 -5.61 6.20
N ARG A 81 9.40 -6.50 6.25
CA ARG A 81 8.89 -7.21 5.06
C ARG A 81 8.24 -6.25 4.07
N LEU A 82 7.52 -5.24 4.57
CA LEU A 82 6.92 -4.24 3.70
C LEU A 82 7.99 -3.43 2.95
N LEU A 83 9.10 -3.10 3.59
CA LEU A 83 10.24 -2.46 2.94
C LEU A 83 10.86 -3.36 1.86
N GLU A 84 10.99 -4.66 2.11
CA GLU A 84 11.46 -5.61 1.11
C GLU A 84 10.49 -5.71 -0.08
N ILE A 85 9.20 -5.72 0.17
CA ILE A 85 8.16 -5.71 -0.87
C ILE A 85 8.29 -4.45 -1.72
N PHE A 86 8.45 -3.30 -1.09
CA PHE A 86 8.67 -2.03 -1.79
C PHE A 86 9.88 -2.10 -2.72
N GLU A 87 11.01 -2.59 -2.22
CA GLU A 87 12.24 -2.74 -3.02
C GLU A 87 12.05 -3.69 -4.21
N ARG A 88 11.35 -4.81 -4.00
CA ARG A 88 11.04 -5.78 -5.06
C ARG A 88 10.15 -5.18 -6.13
N LEU A 89 9.10 -4.46 -5.74
CA LEU A 89 8.21 -3.77 -6.66
C LEU A 89 8.97 -2.69 -7.46
N GLN A 90 9.85 -1.92 -6.81
CA GLN A 90 10.68 -0.95 -7.49
C GLN A 90 11.58 -1.58 -8.55
N LYS A 91 12.21 -2.70 -8.23
CA LYS A 91 13.05 -3.44 -9.19
C LYS A 91 12.23 -3.93 -10.38
N MET A 92 11.02 -4.44 -10.14
CA MET A 92 10.13 -4.85 -11.21
C MET A 92 9.74 -3.68 -12.11
N ILE A 93 9.43 -2.53 -11.52
CA ILE A 93 9.08 -1.31 -12.27
C ILE A 93 10.25 -0.86 -13.14
N ILE A 94 11.45 -0.84 -12.61
CA ILE A 94 12.66 -0.46 -13.35
C ILE A 94 12.94 -1.45 -14.49
N SER A 95 12.81 -2.75 -14.24
CA SER A 95 13.11 -3.79 -15.24
C SER A 95 12.09 -3.84 -16.38
N ARG A 96 10.86 -3.42 -16.16
CA ARG A 96 9.77 -3.44 -17.15
C ARG A 96 9.33 -2.03 -17.56
N ASN A 97 10.27 -1.13 -17.66
CA ASN A 97 10.03 0.31 -17.63
C ASN A 97 9.39 0.91 -18.91
N ARG A 98 9.16 0.14 -19.99
CA ARG A 98 8.64 0.70 -21.24
C ARG A 98 7.24 0.20 -21.56
N LEU A 99 6.32 1.17 -21.72
CA LEU A 99 4.99 0.94 -22.25
C LEU A 99 4.93 1.37 -23.73
N PRO A 100 3.98 0.82 -24.51
CA PRO A 100 3.69 1.35 -25.83
C PRO A 100 3.37 2.85 -25.74
N GLY A 101 4.01 3.67 -26.57
CA GLY A 101 3.82 5.12 -26.56
C GLY A 101 4.91 5.91 -25.82
N GLY A 102 5.95 5.26 -25.31
CA GLY A 102 7.17 5.90 -24.80
C GLY A 102 7.16 6.33 -23.35
N LYS A 103 6.04 6.19 -22.62
CA LYS A 103 6.00 6.45 -21.17
C LYS A 103 6.51 5.26 -20.39
N SER A 104 7.26 5.51 -19.32
CA SER A 104 7.73 4.46 -18.43
C SER A 104 6.71 4.15 -17.34
N ILE A 105 6.73 2.91 -16.84
CA ILE A 105 5.92 2.53 -15.66
C ILE A 105 6.37 3.34 -14.43
N SER A 106 7.66 3.66 -14.35
CA SER A 106 8.21 4.51 -13.29
C SER A 106 7.56 5.90 -13.27
N GLU A 107 7.42 6.54 -14.43
CA GLU A 107 6.73 7.84 -14.55
C GLU A 107 5.25 7.74 -14.16
N LEU A 108 4.58 6.67 -14.57
CA LEU A 108 3.18 6.43 -14.20
C LEU A 108 3.04 6.20 -12.69
N ASN A 109 3.99 5.50 -12.08
CA ASN A 109 4.01 5.31 -10.64
C ASN A 109 4.18 6.64 -9.91
N GLU A 110 5.10 7.48 -10.34
CA GLU A 110 5.29 8.82 -9.77
C GLU A 110 4.00 9.64 -9.87
N THR A 111 3.34 9.62 -11.02
CA THR A 111 2.07 10.32 -11.22
C THR A 111 1.00 9.79 -10.26
N ALA A 112 0.84 8.47 -10.18
CA ALA A 112 -0.15 7.85 -9.31
C ALA A 112 0.11 8.16 -7.83
N GLN A 113 1.36 8.08 -7.38
CA GLN A 113 1.74 8.42 -6.00
C GLN A 113 1.48 9.90 -5.70
N SER A 114 1.72 10.79 -6.66
CA SER A 114 1.48 12.23 -6.49
C SER A 114 0.01 12.60 -6.31
N MET A 115 -0.90 11.78 -6.77
CA MET A 115 -2.35 11.98 -6.61
C MET A 115 -2.86 11.60 -5.22
N LEU A 116 -2.15 10.76 -4.50
CA LEU A 116 -2.61 10.22 -3.21
C LEU A 116 -2.85 11.29 -2.14
N PRO A 117 -1.98 12.29 -1.96
CA PRO A 117 -2.26 13.33 -0.96
C PRO A 117 -3.57 14.08 -1.19
N GLY A 118 -3.89 14.40 -2.44
CA GLY A 118 -5.17 15.01 -2.80
C GLY A 118 -6.37 14.11 -2.54
N MET A 119 -6.23 12.83 -2.81
CA MET A 119 -7.27 11.83 -2.53
C MET A 119 -7.50 11.66 -1.02
N VAL A 120 -6.43 11.69 -0.22
CA VAL A 120 -6.53 11.69 1.25
C VAL A 120 -7.30 12.92 1.73
N GLU A 121 -6.99 14.08 1.20
CA GLU A 121 -7.69 15.33 1.54
C GLU A 121 -9.20 15.22 1.27
N LEU A 122 -9.57 14.73 0.09
CA LEU A 122 -10.98 14.50 -0.25
C LEU A 122 -11.63 13.50 0.70
N LEU A 123 -10.96 12.41 1.01
CA LEU A 123 -11.47 11.38 1.92
C LEU A 123 -11.69 11.93 3.33
N VAL A 124 -10.77 12.73 3.84
CA VAL A 124 -10.86 13.38 5.16
C VAL A 124 -12.09 14.30 5.25
N HIS A 125 -12.43 14.96 4.15
CA HIS A 125 -13.57 15.86 4.07
C HIS A 125 -14.89 15.18 3.65
N GLY A 126 -14.93 13.86 3.63
CA GLY A 126 -16.17 13.10 3.41
C GLY A 126 -16.49 12.75 1.96
N TYR A 127 -15.55 12.89 1.05
CA TYR A 127 -15.73 12.58 -0.36
C TYR A 127 -15.15 11.20 -0.74
N GLY A 128 -15.24 10.22 0.18
CA GLY A 128 -14.68 8.88 -0.05
C GLY A 128 -15.42 8.03 -1.07
N ASP A 129 -16.66 8.37 -1.40
CA ASP A 129 -17.49 7.63 -2.35
C ASP A 129 -17.37 8.12 -3.80
N LEU A 130 -16.30 8.82 -4.13
CA LEU A 130 -16.00 9.29 -5.49
C LEU A 130 -15.58 8.16 -6.45
N ASP A 131 -15.76 6.93 -6.03
CA ASP A 131 -15.15 5.78 -6.66
C ASP A 131 -16.07 5.04 -7.61
N ARG A 132 -16.51 5.70 -8.65
CA ARG A 132 -17.13 5.00 -9.78
C ARG A 132 -16.36 5.30 -11.04
N GLY A 133 -15.71 4.27 -11.58
CA GLY A 133 -14.96 4.39 -12.82
C GLY A 133 -13.51 3.90 -12.70
N TRP A 134 -12.63 4.45 -13.53
CA TRP A 134 -11.24 4.01 -13.62
C TRP A 134 -10.46 4.20 -12.30
N GLN A 135 -10.85 5.18 -11.50
CA GLN A 135 -10.20 5.42 -10.21
C GLN A 135 -10.30 4.20 -9.28
N THR A 136 -11.40 3.46 -9.36
CA THR A 136 -11.61 2.30 -8.50
C THR A 136 -10.65 1.16 -8.79
N SER A 137 -10.17 1.03 -10.03
CA SER A 137 -9.25 -0.06 -10.38
C SER A 137 -7.86 0.12 -9.81
N LEU A 138 -7.35 1.35 -9.75
CA LEU A 138 -5.99 1.63 -9.28
C LEU A 138 -5.94 1.97 -7.79
N PHE A 139 -6.88 2.77 -7.31
CA PHE A 139 -6.88 3.32 -5.95
C PHE A 139 -7.84 2.62 -5.00
N SER A 140 -8.65 1.68 -5.48
CA SER A 140 -9.62 0.96 -4.64
C SER A 140 -8.95 -0.02 -3.68
N HIS A 141 -9.67 -0.31 -2.64
CA HIS A 141 -9.26 -1.29 -1.65
C HIS A 141 -9.15 -2.70 -2.21
#